data_1b5caf732e7b58b57109d88755ab28fb
#
_entry.id   1b5caf732e7b58b57109d88755ab28fb
#
_cell.length_a   1.000
_cell.length_b   1.000
_cell.length_c   1.000
_cell.angle_alpha   90.00
_cell.angle_beta   90.00
_cell.angle_gamma   90.00
#
_symmetry.space_group_name_H-M   'P 1'
#
loop_
_entity.id
_entity.type
_entity.pdbx_description
1 polymer ?
#
loop_
_entity_poly.entity_id
_entity_poly.type
_entity_poly.pdbx_seq_one_letter_code
_entity_poly.pdbx_strand_id
1 'polypeptide(L)'
;PFPLLHVDTTWKFDMMYQFRDYIEKKYNVKLIVYSNEEGVKANINPFDHGSVKHTHIMKTEALLKSLTIHKFDIAFGGARRDEEKSRSKERVLSFRNSSHKWDPKNQRPELWNLYNAKVNDGESIRAFPISNWTELDVWNYIKRENIDIVPLYFSDFYPVVERDNTLIMVDDERMMIEKNEKVFVKNIRFRTLGCYPLTGAIESKAANLDEVISELSSSTVSERQGRLIDTDEKSSMEKKKIDGYF
;
A
#
# COMPACT_ATOMS: atom_id res chain seq x y z
N PRO A 1 -3.11 19.63 9.89
CA PRO A 1 -2.10 20.60 9.43
C PRO A 1 -1.63 20.34 8.00
N PHE A 2 -1.80 19.12 7.47
CA PHE A 2 -1.53 18.76 6.08
C PHE A 2 -2.64 17.86 5.54
N PRO A 3 -2.91 17.89 4.21
CA PRO A 3 -3.96 17.04 3.63
C PRO A 3 -3.53 15.58 3.57
N LEU A 4 -4.52 14.67 3.57
CA LEU A 4 -4.33 13.29 3.18
C LEU A 4 -4.50 13.15 1.66
N LEU A 5 -3.65 12.37 1.02
CA LEU A 5 -3.75 12.05 -0.40
C LEU A 5 -4.13 10.57 -0.56
N HIS A 6 -5.28 10.32 -1.18
CA HIS A 6 -5.69 8.98 -1.61
C HIS A 6 -5.58 8.87 -3.13
N VAL A 7 -4.67 8.04 -3.61
CA VAL A 7 -4.64 7.63 -5.01
C VAL A 7 -5.66 6.52 -5.21
N ASP A 8 -6.79 6.88 -5.81
CA ASP A 8 -7.88 5.95 -6.04
C ASP A 8 -7.72 5.25 -7.38
N THR A 9 -7.50 3.96 -7.33
CA THR A 9 -7.37 3.09 -8.50
C THR A 9 -8.71 2.58 -9.01
N THR A 10 -9.83 2.99 -8.39
CA THR A 10 -11.19 2.45 -8.57
C THR A 10 -11.34 0.96 -8.20
N TRP A 11 -10.25 0.31 -7.84
CA TRP A 11 -10.16 -1.11 -7.48
C TRP A 11 -9.65 -1.26 -6.04
N LYS A 12 -10.48 -0.87 -5.07
CA LYS A 12 -10.25 -1.06 -3.64
C LYS A 12 -11.40 -1.86 -3.03
N PHE A 13 -11.14 -2.50 -1.92
CA PHE A 13 -12.19 -3.11 -1.11
C PHE A 13 -13.16 -2.04 -0.59
N ASP A 14 -14.44 -2.35 -0.54
CA ASP A 14 -15.46 -1.41 -0.06
C ASP A 14 -15.19 -0.92 1.37
N MET A 15 -14.77 -1.80 2.25
CA MET A 15 -14.37 -1.44 3.62
C MET A 15 -13.22 -0.43 3.68
N MET A 16 -12.34 -0.38 2.67
CA MET A 16 -11.28 0.63 2.61
C MET A 16 -11.84 2.01 2.27
N TYR A 17 -12.85 2.10 1.40
CA TYR A 17 -13.53 3.35 1.09
C TYR A 17 -14.30 3.87 2.32
N GLN A 18 -15.05 3.00 2.97
CA GLN A 18 -15.79 3.34 4.20
C GLN A 18 -14.84 3.84 5.30
N PHE A 19 -13.73 3.15 5.50
CA PHE A 19 -12.73 3.55 6.49
C PHE A 19 -12.04 4.88 6.15
N ARG A 20 -11.72 5.12 4.87
CA ARG A 20 -11.19 6.40 4.40
C ARG A 20 -12.12 7.57 4.76
N ASP A 21 -13.40 7.41 4.45
CA ASP A 21 -14.41 8.45 4.70
C ASP A 21 -14.67 8.64 6.22
N TYR A 22 -14.55 7.56 6.99
CA TYR A 22 -14.60 7.62 8.45
C TYR A 22 -13.41 8.44 9.02
N ILE A 23 -12.18 8.18 8.56
CA ILE A 23 -10.97 8.89 9.01
C ILE A 23 -11.03 10.38 8.67
N GLU A 24 -11.48 10.73 7.45
CA GLU A 24 -11.67 12.12 7.06
C GLU A 24 -12.55 12.88 8.05
N LYS A 25 -13.71 12.28 8.38
CA LYS A 25 -14.68 12.85 9.32
C LYS A 25 -14.16 12.90 10.75
N LYS A 26 -13.58 11.78 11.24
CA LYS A 26 -13.12 11.66 12.63
C LYS A 26 -12.05 12.67 12.97
N TYR A 27 -11.09 12.87 12.08
CA TYR A 27 -9.96 13.77 12.33
C TYR A 27 -10.13 15.16 11.72
N ASN A 28 -11.25 15.41 11.04
CA ASN A 28 -11.52 16.67 10.34
C ASN A 28 -10.33 17.12 9.47
N VAL A 29 -9.81 16.19 8.68
CA VAL A 29 -8.64 16.43 7.81
C VAL A 29 -9.10 16.61 6.37
N LYS A 30 -8.41 17.45 5.62
CA LYS A 30 -8.66 17.60 4.19
C LYS A 30 -8.22 16.34 3.47
N LEU A 31 -9.14 15.67 2.79
CA LEU A 31 -8.85 14.54 1.91
C LEU A 31 -8.79 14.99 0.46
N ILE A 32 -7.70 14.64 -0.22
CA ILE A 32 -7.53 14.78 -1.67
C ILE A 32 -7.64 13.38 -2.25
N VAL A 33 -8.66 13.14 -3.06
CA VAL A 33 -8.81 11.89 -3.82
C VAL A 33 -8.42 12.16 -5.25
N TYR A 34 -7.48 11.38 -5.77
CA TYR A 34 -7.01 11.52 -7.14
C TYR A 34 -7.07 10.18 -7.88
N SER A 35 -7.74 10.17 -9.03
CA SER A 35 -7.78 9.05 -9.97
C SER A 35 -7.17 9.46 -11.31
N ASN A 36 -6.53 8.53 -12.01
CA ASN A 36 -6.08 8.78 -13.38
C ASN A 36 -7.29 8.75 -14.32
N GLU A 37 -7.79 9.94 -14.69
CA GLU A 37 -8.99 10.09 -15.53
C GLU A 37 -8.88 9.37 -16.88
N GLU A 38 -7.70 9.36 -17.50
CA GLU A 38 -7.46 8.66 -18.77
C GLU A 38 -7.60 7.14 -18.57
N GLY A 39 -7.03 6.63 -17.47
CA GLY A 39 -7.16 5.23 -17.10
C GLY A 39 -8.61 4.81 -16.79
N VAL A 40 -9.35 5.69 -16.11
CA VAL A 40 -10.79 5.47 -15.84
C VAL A 40 -11.60 5.44 -17.15
N LYS A 41 -11.40 6.43 -18.04
CA LYS A 41 -12.06 6.48 -19.37
C LYS A 41 -11.74 5.27 -20.25
N ALA A 42 -10.51 4.76 -20.15
CA ALA A 42 -10.08 3.56 -20.86
C ALA A 42 -10.46 2.24 -20.16
N ASN A 43 -11.22 2.32 -19.06
CA ASN A 43 -11.64 1.17 -18.23
C ASN A 43 -10.47 0.25 -17.85
N ILE A 44 -9.32 0.84 -17.47
CA ILE A 44 -8.15 0.07 -17.07
C ILE A 44 -8.44 -0.68 -15.78
N ASN A 45 -8.45 -2.01 -15.87
CA ASN A 45 -8.78 -2.90 -14.76
C ASN A 45 -7.77 -4.06 -14.66
N PRO A 46 -7.71 -4.75 -13.49
CA PRO A 46 -6.73 -5.82 -13.26
C PRO A 46 -6.94 -7.06 -14.14
N PHE A 47 -8.16 -7.36 -14.55
CA PHE A 47 -8.49 -8.58 -15.27
C PHE A 47 -8.12 -8.49 -16.75
N ASP A 48 -8.56 -7.43 -17.44
CA ASP A 48 -8.32 -7.27 -18.88
C ASP A 48 -6.90 -6.79 -19.21
N HIS A 49 -6.26 -6.08 -18.26
CA HIS A 49 -4.99 -5.40 -18.51
C HIS A 49 -3.81 -5.96 -17.71
N GLY A 50 -4.10 -6.86 -16.75
CA GLY A 50 -3.11 -7.44 -15.85
C GLY A 50 -2.66 -6.49 -14.73
N SER A 51 -2.03 -7.08 -13.73
CA SER A 51 -1.59 -6.40 -12.50
C SER A 51 -0.58 -5.27 -12.79
N VAL A 52 0.37 -5.51 -13.68
CA VAL A 52 1.47 -4.58 -14.00
C VAL A 52 0.94 -3.31 -14.65
N LYS A 53 0.17 -3.44 -15.74
CA LYS A 53 -0.36 -2.29 -16.48
C LYS A 53 -1.36 -1.50 -15.65
N HIS A 54 -2.27 -2.19 -14.95
CA HIS A 54 -3.21 -1.54 -14.04
C HIS A 54 -2.48 -0.75 -12.95
N THR A 55 -1.49 -1.34 -12.29
CA THR A 55 -0.72 -0.65 -11.24
C THR A 55 0.06 0.54 -11.80
N HIS A 56 0.67 0.41 -12.96
CA HIS A 56 1.43 1.48 -13.58
C HIS A 56 0.52 2.69 -13.88
N ILE A 57 -0.57 2.49 -14.58
CA ILE A 57 -1.47 3.58 -15.01
C ILE A 57 -2.28 4.13 -13.84
N MET A 58 -2.97 3.25 -13.10
CA MET A 58 -3.96 3.69 -12.10
C MET A 58 -3.33 4.09 -10.76
N LYS A 59 -2.08 3.70 -10.50
CA LYS A 59 -1.44 3.97 -9.22
C LYS A 59 -0.17 4.82 -9.38
N THR A 60 0.82 4.37 -10.18
CA THR A 60 2.10 5.07 -10.32
C THR A 60 1.93 6.41 -11.01
N GLU A 61 1.37 6.44 -12.21
CA GLU A 61 1.13 7.69 -12.94
C GLU A 61 0.17 8.62 -12.19
N ALA A 62 -0.89 8.06 -11.59
CA ALA A 62 -1.84 8.84 -10.80
C ALA A 62 -1.15 9.55 -9.61
N LEU A 63 -0.27 8.83 -8.88
CA LEU A 63 0.51 9.42 -7.81
C LEU A 63 1.39 10.57 -8.33
N LEU A 64 2.16 10.34 -9.39
CA LEU A 64 3.07 11.34 -9.96
C LEU A 64 2.31 12.58 -10.45
N LYS A 65 1.22 12.38 -11.19
CA LYS A 65 0.34 13.48 -11.66
C LYS A 65 -0.22 14.28 -10.47
N SER A 66 -0.71 13.60 -9.43
CA SER A 66 -1.25 14.25 -8.25
C SER A 66 -0.21 15.10 -7.52
N LEU A 67 1.00 14.58 -7.34
CA LEU A 67 2.08 15.30 -6.68
C LEU A 67 2.51 16.55 -7.47
N THR A 68 2.54 16.45 -8.80
CA THR A 68 2.85 17.55 -9.69
C THR A 68 1.77 18.63 -9.66
N ILE A 69 0.49 18.24 -9.73
CA ILE A 69 -0.65 19.17 -9.72
C ILE A 69 -0.70 19.98 -8.41
N HIS A 70 -0.53 19.29 -7.29
CA HIS A 70 -0.62 19.90 -5.97
C HIS A 70 0.68 20.53 -5.48
N LYS A 71 1.79 20.34 -6.20
CA LYS A 71 3.11 20.92 -5.90
C LYS A 71 3.57 20.65 -4.47
N PHE A 72 3.45 19.39 -4.03
CA PHE A 72 3.89 18.99 -2.71
C PHE A 72 5.41 18.89 -2.64
N ASP A 73 6.02 19.58 -1.67
CA ASP A 73 7.45 19.46 -1.37
C ASP A 73 7.77 18.11 -0.71
N ILE A 74 6.84 17.65 0.16
CA ILE A 74 7.02 16.43 0.94
C ILE A 74 5.73 15.59 0.91
N ALA A 75 5.88 14.29 0.67
CA ALA A 75 4.82 13.31 0.83
C ALA A 75 5.22 12.26 1.89
N PHE A 76 4.44 12.16 2.97
CA PHE A 76 4.63 11.16 4.01
C PHE A 76 4.07 9.81 3.57
N GLY A 77 4.83 8.74 3.86
CA GLY A 77 4.42 7.37 3.59
C GLY A 77 4.83 6.41 4.69
N GLY A 78 4.14 5.29 4.79
CA GLY A 78 4.37 4.27 5.81
C GLY A 78 5.38 3.19 5.40
N ALA A 79 6.23 3.44 4.40
CA ALA A 79 7.21 2.45 3.96
C ALA A 79 8.25 2.14 5.04
N ARG A 80 8.62 0.87 5.18
CA ARG A 80 9.58 0.38 6.17
C ARG A 80 10.67 -0.45 5.50
N ARG A 81 11.89 -0.40 6.05
CA ARG A 81 13.03 -1.18 5.53
C ARG A 81 12.84 -2.69 5.71
N ASP A 82 12.07 -3.07 6.72
CA ASP A 82 11.76 -4.45 7.08
C ASP A 82 10.82 -5.15 6.07
N GLU A 83 10.02 -4.37 5.33
CA GLU A 83 9.05 -4.92 4.39
C GLU A 83 9.71 -5.71 3.25
N GLU A 84 10.84 -5.21 2.72
CA GLU A 84 11.46 -5.75 1.53
C GLU A 84 12.92 -5.34 1.36
N LYS A 85 13.73 -6.23 0.76
CA LYS A 85 15.17 -6.00 0.51
C LYS A 85 15.44 -4.74 -0.32
N SER A 86 14.60 -4.41 -1.30
CA SER A 86 14.78 -3.19 -2.12
C SER A 86 14.65 -1.90 -1.32
N ARG A 87 13.98 -1.94 -0.16
CA ARG A 87 13.82 -0.81 0.76
C ARG A 87 14.93 -0.68 1.80
N SER A 88 15.81 -1.67 1.93
CA SER A 88 16.89 -1.66 2.93
C SER A 88 17.82 -0.47 2.82
N LYS A 89 17.98 0.10 1.61
CA LYS A 89 18.79 1.28 1.32
C LYS A 89 18.01 2.60 1.38
N GLU A 90 16.70 2.56 1.65
CA GLU A 90 15.87 3.76 1.73
C GLU A 90 16.27 4.59 2.95
N ARG A 91 16.12 5.92 2.82
CA ARG A 91 16.32 6.88 3.91
C ARG A 91 14.98 7.25 4.51
N VAL A 92 14.98 7.83 5.70
CA VAL A 92 13.79 8.45 6.29
C VAL A 92 13.31 9.58 5.38
N LEU A 93 14.26 10.44 4.90
CA LEU A 93 13.98 11.45 3.88
C LEU A 93 14.58 11.00 2.54
N SER A 94 13.73 10.50 1.66
CA SER A 94 14.12 10.00 0.34
C SER A 94 13.91 11.08 -0.72
N PHE A 95 15.00 11.63 -1.27
CA PHE A 95 14.98 12.71 -2.24
C PHE A 95 14.62 12.21 -3.63
N ARG A 96 13.79 13.00 -4.31
CA ARG A 96 13.33 12.77 -5.68
C ARG A 96 13.70 13.95 -6.56
N ASN A 97 14.17 13.67 -7.77
CA ASN A 97 14.46 14.71 -8.75
C ASN A 97 13.16 15.30 -9.34
N SER A 98 13.29 16.26 -10.25
CA SER A 98 12.19 16.92 -10.94
C SER A 98 11.24 15.98 -11.73
N SER A 99 11.68 14.76 -12.03
CA SER A 99 10.85 13.71 -12.61
C SER A 99 10.27 12.75 -11.57
N HIS A 100 10.30 13.11 -10.28
CA HIS A 100 9.91 12.30 -9.13
C HIS A 100 10.66 10.97 -8.97
N LYS A 101 11.78 10.79 -9.68
CA LYS A 101 12.58 9.57 -9.64
C LYS A 101 13.58 9.60 -8.49
N TRP A 102 13.79 8.44 -7.89
CA TRP A 102 14.81 8.24 -6.87
C TRP A 102 16.20 8.22 -7.51
N ASP A 103 17.10 9.06 -6.98
CA ASP A 103 18.50 9.07 -7.38
C ASP A 103 19.37 8.67 -6.18
N PRO A 104 20.00 7.49 -6.19
CA PRO A 104 20.84 7.02 -5.08
C PRO A 104 22.05 7.93 -4.81
N LYS A 105 22.52 8.68 -5.81
CA LYS A 105 23.68 9.56 -5.68
C LYS A 105 23.38 10.86 -4.94
N ASN A 106 22.12 11.29 -4.96
CA ASN A 106 21.67 12.54 -4.35
C ASN A 106 20.96 12.35 -3.01
N GLN A 107 21.05 11.15 -2.42
CA GLN A 107 20.52 10.92 -1.09
C GLN A 107 21.46 11.51 -0.03
N ARG A 108 20.86 12.10 1.02
CA ARG A 108 21.62 12.73 2.10
C ARG A 108 21.88 11.74 3.23
N PRO A 109 23.05 11.81 3.89
CA PRO A 109 23.31 10.99 5.07
C PRO A 109 22.42 11.44 6.23
N GLU A 110 22.00 10.45 7.03
CA GLU A 110 21.13 10.63 8.22
C GLU A 110 21.84 10.13 9.47
N LEU A 111 23.09 10.61 9.66
CA LEU A 111 23.89 10.24 10.82
C LEU A 111 23.33 10.90 12.08
N TRP A 112 23.34 10.16 13.18
CA TRP A 112 22.89 10.62 14.52
C TRP A 112 21.46 11.17 14.54
N ASN A 113 20.55 10.68 13.65
CA ASN A 113 19.19 11.16 13.50
C ASN A 113 19.10 12.66 13.14
N LEU A 114 20.10 13.20 12.48
CA LEU A 114 20.07 14.54 11.92
C LEU A 114 19.51 14.48 10.50
N TYR A 115 18.48 15.25 10.25
CA TYR A 115 17.78 15.28 8.97
C TYR A 115 17.92 16.62 8.29
N ASN A 116 18.30 16.62 7.01
CA ASN A 116 18.33 17.81 6.18
C ASN A 116 17.20 17.72 5.16
N ALA A 117 16.13 18.47 5.41
CA ALA A 117 14.93 18.52 4.56
C ALA A 117 14.94 19.66 3.53
N LYS A 118 16.09 20.31 3.26
CA LYS A 118 16.17 21.36 2.26
C LYS A 118 15.90 20.77 0.87
N VAL A 119 14.87 21.27 0.19
CA VAL A 119 14.47 20.90 -1.17
C VAL A 119 14.99 21.96 -2.14
N ASN A 120 15.54 21.57 -3.28
CA ASN A 120 15.88 22.46 -4.37
C ASN A 120 14.69 22.56 -5.34
N ASP A 121 14.74 23.54 -6.23
CA ASP A 121 13.69 23.73 -7.23
C ASP A 121 13.48 22.48 -8.07
N GLY A 122 12.23 22.02 -8.15
CA GLY A 122 11.85 20.82 -8.88
C GLY A 122 12.11 19.49 -8.14
N GLU A 123 12.76 19.52 -6.99
CA GLU A 123 12.92 18.30 -6.16
C GLU A 123 11.71 18.11 -5.23
N SER A 124 11.55 16.91 -4.71
CA SER A 124 10.57 16.58 -3.67
C SER A 124 11.11 15.51 -2.74
N ILE A 125 10.47 15.34 -1.58
CA ILE A 125 10.85 14.34 -0.59
C ILE A 125 9.72 13.34 -0.40
N ARG A 126 10.08 12.04 -0.32
CA ARG A 126 9.25 11.02 0.32
C ARG A 126 9.78 10.84 1.73
N ALA A 127 8.96 11.16 2.72
CA ALA A 127 9.31 10.99 4.12
C ALA A 127 8.71 9.69 4.67
N PHE A 128 9.54 8.84 5.27
CA PHE A 128 9.15 7.56 5.83
C PHE A 128 9.44 7.52 7.33
N PRO A 129 8.63 8.16 8.18
CA PRO A 129 8.91 8.32 9.61
C PRO A 129 9.10 7.01 10.36
N ILE A 130 8.42 5.94 9.90
CA ILE A 130 8.49 4.60 10.50
C ILE A 130 9.43 3.64 9.76
N SER A 131 10.37 4.17 8.95
CA SER A 131 11.22 3.33 8.08
C SER A 131 12.05 2.28 8.83
N ASN A 132 12.37 2.52 10.09
CA ASN A 132 13.16 1.61 10.94
C ASN A 132 12.30 0.65 11.78
N TRP A 133 10.98 0.72 11.67
CA TRP A 133 10.07 -0.12 12.45
C TRP A 133 9.87 -1.48 11.79
N THR A 134 9.73 -2.51 12.61
CA THR A 134 9.24 -3.81 12.18
C THR A 134 7.72 -3.80 12.03
N GLU A 135 7.15 -4.84 11.40
CA GLU A 135 5.70 -5.03 11.37
C GLU A 135 5.13 -5.12 12.79
N LEU A 136 5.81 -5.82 13.68
CA LEU A 136 5.40 -5.97 15.07
C LEU A 136 5.42 -4.63 15.84
N ASP A 137 6.40 -3.75 15.57
CA ASP A 137 6.43 -2.42 16.19
C ASP A 137 5.20 -1.60 15.78
N VAL A 138 4.78 -1.67 14.52
CA VAL A 138 3.56 -1.00 14.03
C VAL A 138 2.33 -1.49 14.78
N TRP A 139 2.16 -2.82 14.91
CA TRP A 139 1.01 -3.39 15.59
C TRP A 139 0.99 -3.06 17.10
N ASN A 140 2.13 -3.11 17.75
CA ASN A 140 2.25 -2.70 19.16
C ASN A 140 1.93 -1.21 19.36
N TYR A 141 2.34 -0.36 18.39
CA TYR A 141 2.01 1.06 18.42
C TYR A 141 0.51 1.30 18.23
N ILE A 142 -0.12 0.63 17.24
CA ILE A 142 -1.56 0.68 17.01
C ILE A 142 -2.32 0.32 18.31
N LYS A 143 -1.91 -0.75 18.99
CA LYS A 143 -2.50 -1.17 20.26
C LYS A 143 -2.31 -0.15 21.38
N ARG A 144 -1.08 0.36 21.55
CA ARG A 144 -0.75 1.31 22.60
C ARG A 144 -1.51 2.63 22.45
N GLU A 145 -1.61 3.14 21.23
CA GLU A 145 -2.24 4.44 20.93
C GLU A 145 -3.74 4.30 20.61
N ASN A 146 -4.28 3.07 20.66
CA ASN A 146 -5.67 2.77 20.31
C ASN A 146 -6.09 3.36 18.96
N ILE A 147 -5.28 3.09 17.92
CA ILE A 147 -5.50 3.60 16.56
C ILE A 147 -6.52 2.73 15.85
N ASP A 148 -7.53 3.35 15.25
CA ASP A 148 -8.46 2.63 14.38
C ASP A 148 -7.77 2.17 13.10
N ILE A 149 -8.11 0.97 12.67
CA ILE A 149 -7.62 0.37 11.44
C ILE A 149 -8.76 -0.23 10.62
N VAL A 150 -8.49 -0.50 9.35
CA VAL A 150 -9.46 -1.15 8.47
C VAL A 150 -9.83 -2.53 9.02
N PRO A 151 -11.13 -2.89 9.14
CA PRO A 151 -11.55 -4.18 9.69
C PRO A 151 -10.96 -5.40 8.99
N LEU A 152 -10.62 -5.29 7.71
CA LEU A 152 -9.99 -6.36 6.91
C LEU A 152 -8.64 -6.87 7.46
N TYR A 153 -8.04 -6.16 8.40
CA TYR A 153 -6.86 -6.64 9.12
C TYR A 153 -7.18 -7.67 10.20
N PHE A 154 -8.44 -7.78 10.59
CA PHE A 154 -8.95 -8.79 11.51
C PHE A 154 -9.61 -9.92 10.73
N SER A 155 -9.57 -11.10 11.32
CA SER A 155 -10.14 -12.30 10.74
C SER A 155 -11.66 -12.29 10.83
N ASP A 156 -12.31 -12.58 9.71
CA ASP A 156 -13.75 -12.83 9.62
C ASP A 156 -14.05 -13.78 8.45
N PHE A 157 -15.29 -14.23 8.36
CA PHE A 157 -15.75 -15.13 7.30
C PHE A 157 -16.08 -14.35 6.03
N TYR A 158 -15.28 -14.55 4.98
CA TYR A 158 -15.48 -13.92 3.68
C TYR A 158 -15.59 -14.94 2.56
N PRO A 159 -16.37 -14.62 1.49
CA PRO A 159 -16.33 -15.40 0.26
C PRO A 159 -14.97 -15.23 -0.41
N VAL A 160 -14.36 -16.34 -0.82
CA VAL A 160 -13.05 -16.37 -1.46
C VAL A 160 -13.03 -17.33 -2.65
N VAL A 161 -12.12 -17.08 -3.58
CA VAL A 161 -11.63 -18.04 -4.56
C VAL A 161 -10.15 -18.30 -4.30
N GLU A 162 -9.65 -19.45 -4.75
CA GLU A 162 -8.23 -19.80 -4.63
C GLU A 162 -7.60 -19.81 -6.02
N ARG A 163 -6.55 -19.01 -6.21
CA ARG A 163 -5.71 -18.93 -7.43
C ARG A 163 -4.25 -19.07 -7.03
N ASP A 164 -3.55 -19.99 -7.64
CA ASP A 164 -2.11 -20.20 -7.40
C ASP A 164 -1.75 -20.26 -5.90
N ASN A 165 -2.52 -21.03 -5.12
CA ASN A 165 -2.40 -21.13 -3.66
C ASN A 165 -2.60 -19.81 -2.90
N THR A 166 -3.26 -18.84 -3.52
CA THR A 166 -3.57 -17.56 -2.90
C THR A 166 -5.07 -17.39 -2.75
N LEU A 167 -5.52 -17.03 -1.56
CA LEU A 167 -6.92 -16.73 -1.27
C LEU A 167 -7.23 -15.30 -1.70
N ILE A 168 -8.16 -15.14 -2.64
CA ILE A 168 -8.62 -13.85 -3.13
C ILE A 168 -10.05 -13.65 -2.69
N MET A 169 -10.30 -12.60 -1.91
CA MET A 169 -11.64 -12.25 -1.45
C MET A 169 -12.52 -11.82 -2.62
N VAL A 170 -13.74 -12.32 -2.65
CA VAL A 170 -14.79 -11.88 -3.57
C VAL A 170 -15.55 -10.74 -2.89
N ASP A 171 -15.15 -9.50 -3.16
CA ASP A 171 -15.66 -8.32 -2.47
C ASP A 171 -16.94 -7.77 -3.15
N ASP A 172 -16.98 -7.80 -4.47
CA ASP A 172 -18.08 -7.30 -5.27
C ASP A 172 -18.29 -8.06 -6.58
N GLU A 173 -19.32 -7.65 -7.33
CA GLU A 173 -19.74 -8.26 -8.60
C GLU A 173 -18.73 -8.13 -9.75
N ARG A 174 -17.73 -7.27 -9.63
CA ARG A 174 -16.67 -7.09 -10.63
C ARG A 174 -15.66 -8.24 -10.63
N MET A 175 -15.72 -9.13 -9.63
CA MET A 175 -14.85 -10.28 -9.56
C MET A 175 -15.14 -11.26 -10.71
N MET A 176 -14.18 -11.41 -11.60
CA MET A 176 -14.27 -12.42 -12.66
C MET A 176 -13.92 -13.79 -12.09
N ILE A 177 -14.94 -14.65 -11.97
CA ILE A 177 -14.79 -16.03 -11.50
C ILE A 177 -14.68 -16.94 -12.73
N GLU A 178 -13.63 -17.74 -12.81
CA GLU A 178 -13.43 -18.68 -13.91
C GLU A 178 -14.37 -19.88 -13.78
N LYS A 179 -14.66 -20.56 -14.91
CA LYS A 179 -15.63 -21.68 -14.95
C LYS A 179 -15.27 -22.85 -14.03
N ASN A 180 -14.00 -23.03 -13.75
CA ASN A 180 -13.45 -24.08 -12.88
C ASN A 180 -13.26 -23.65 -11.42
N GLU A 181 -13.44 -22.36 -11.14
CA GLU A 181 -13.32 -21.84 -9.78
C GLU A 181 -14.62 -22.04 -8.98
N LYS A 182 -14.46 -22.25 -7.70
CA LYS A 182 -15.58 -22.30 -6.74
C LYS A 182 -15.39 -21.22 -5.71
N VAL A 183 -16.44 -20.46 -5.47
CA VAL A 183 -16.51 -19.55 -4.33
C VAL A 183 -16.86 -20.36 -3.09
N PHE A 184 -16.08 -20.17 -2.04
CA PHE A 184 -16.34 -20.79 -0.74
C PHE A 184 -16.08 -19.78 0.38
N VAL A 185 -16.65 -20.00 1.55
CA VAL A 185 -16.49 -19.09 2.69
C VAL A 185 -15.35 -19.60 3.57
N LYS A 186 -14.41 -18.72 3.89
CA LYS A 186 -13.25 -19.04 4.74
C LYS A 186 -13.01 -17.92 5.76
N ASN A 187 -12.46 -18.28 6.90
CA ASN A 187 -12.03 -17.31 7.90
C ASN A 187 -10.65 -16.78 7.50
N ILE A 188 -10.63 -15.53 7.05
CA ILE A 188 -9.44 -14.89 6.48
C ILE A 188 -9.23 -13.50 7.04
N ARG A 189 -7.99 -13.02 6.98
CA ARG A 189 -7.62 -11.62 7.16
C ARG A 189 -6.57 -11.19 6.15
N PHE A 190 -6.31 -9.91 6.09
CA PHE A 190 -5.22 -9.36 5.28
C PHE A 190 -4.05 -8.94 6.19
N ARG A 191 -2.81 -9.16 5.74
CA ARG A 191 -1.61 -8.58 6.37
C ARG A 191 -1.25 -7.24 5.73
N THR A 192 -1.54 -7.09 4.44
CA THR A 192 -1.37 -5.82 3.71
C THR A 192 -2.60 -5.59 2.87
N LEU A 193 -3.01 -4.34 2.71
CA LEU A 193 -4.12 -3.93 1.86
C LEU A 193 -3.60 -3.18 0.63
N GLY A 194 -4.03 -3.60 -0.53
CA GLY A 194 -3.66 -3.03 -1.82
C GLY A 194 -4.86 -2.81 -2.72
N CYS A 195 -4.68 -3.04 -4.02
CA CYS A 195 -5.78 -3.05 -4.97
C CYS A 195 -6.51 -4.40 -4.92
N TYR A 196 -7.81 -4.36 -4.96
CA TYR A 196 -8.67 -5.50 -5.21
C TYR A 196 -8.67 -5.84 -6.71
N PRO A 197 -8.57 -7.07 -7.17
CA PRO A 197 -8.33 -8.31 -6.42
C PRO A 197 -6.84 -8.71 -6.33
N LEU A 198 -5.91 -7.78 -6.48
CA LEU A 198 -4.46 -8.04 -6.54
C LEU A 198 -3.82 -8.27 -5.17
N THR A 199 -4.62 -8.31 -4.12
CA THR A 199 -4.18 -8.53 -2.75
C THR A 199 -4.73 -9.85 -2.24
N GLY A 200 -3.84 -10.80 -1.95
CA GLY A 200 -4.21 -12.07 -1.35
C GLY A 200 -4.43 -11.95 0.16
N ALA A 201 -5.33 -12.77 0.66
CA ALA A 201 -5.61 -12.94 2.08
C ALA A 201 -4.88 -14.17 2.64
N ILE A 202 -4.78 -14.24 3.95
CA ILE A 202 -4.30 -15.42 4.68
C ILE A 202 -5.44 -16.01 5.51
N GLU A 203 -5.43 -17.33 5.64
CA GLU A 203 -6.30 -18.01 6.59
C GLU A 203 -5.82 -17.70 8.00
N SER A 204 -6.73 -17.24 8.85
CA SER A 204 -6.41 -16.81 10.21
C SER A 204 -7.65 -16.87 11.10
N LYS A 205 -7.43 -16.94 12.41
CA LYS A 205 -8.46 -16.81 13.44
C LYS A 205 -8.29 -15.55 14.28
N ALA A 206 -7.31 -14.72 13.98
CA ALA A 206 -6.97 -13.53 14.73
C ALA A 206 -8.00 -12.42 14.48
N ALA A 207 -8.99 -12.32 15.35
CA ALA A 207 -10.15 -11.41 15.24
C ALA A 207 -9.98 -10.08 16.01
N ASN A 208 -8.86 -9.90 16.70
CA ASN A 208 -8.56 -8.70 17.46
C ASN A 208 -7.05 -8.42 17.51
N LEU A 209 -6.66 -7.24 18.00
CA LEU A 209 -5.26 -6.79 18.04
C LEU A 209 -4.33 -7.75 18.78
N ASP A 210 -4.76 -8.30 19.91
CA ASP A 210 -3.93 -9.20 20.72
C ASP A 210 -3.64 -10.51 19.98
N GLU A 211 -4.63 -11.04 19.32
CA GLU A 211 -4.49 -12.26 18.53
C GLU A 211 -3.62 -12.03 17.29
N VAL A 212 -3.76 -10.89 16.60
CA VAL A 212 -2.89 -10.51 15.47
C VAL A 212 -1.44 -10.38 15.93
N ILE A 213 -1.17 -9.69 17.04
CA ILE A 213 0.18 -9.54 17.60
C ILE A 213 0.77 -10.92 17.99
N SER A 214 -0.03 -11.77 18.62
CA SER A 214 0.39 -13.14 18.98
C SER A 214 0.74 -13.99 17.76
N GLU A 215 -0.10 -13.95 16.71
CA GLU A 215 0.14 -14.63 15.45
C GLU A 215 1.44 -14.15 14.77
N LEU A 216 1.65 -12.84 14.72
CA LEU A 216 2.84 -12.24 14.12
C LEU A 216 4.12 -12.56 14.89
N SER A 217 4.06 -12.61 16.21
CA SER A 217 5.21 -12.95 17.05
C SER A 217 5.72 -14.36 16.82
N SER A 218 4.87 -15.27 16.33
CA SER A 218 5.22 -16.64 15.98
C SER A 218 5.52 -16.84 14.50
N SER A 219 5.27 -15.83 13.66
CA SER A 219 5.42 -15.93 12.21
C SER A 219 6.85 -15.59 11.76
N THR A 220 7.43 -16.43 10.89
CA THR A 220 8.71 -16.17 10.21
C THR A 220 8.54 -15.66 8.77
N VAL A 221 7.30 -15.44 8.35
CA VAL A 221 6.93 -15.13 6.97
C VAL A 221 6.75 -13.63 6.81
N SER A 222 7.30 -13.07 5.72
CA SER A 222 7.14 -11.64 5.39
C SER A 222 5.67 -11.26 5.15
N GLU A 223 5.28 -10.07 5.57
CA GLU A 223 3.94 -9.50 5.36
C GLU A 223 3.53 -9.40 3.88
N ARG A 224 4.50 -9.33 2.97
CA ARG A 224 4.28 -9.16 1.53
C ARG A 224 4.03 -10.46 0.77
N GLN A 225 4.16 -11.61 1.40
CA GLN A 225 4.02 -12.91 0.75
C GLN A 225 2.67 -13.12 0.03
N GLY A 226 1.60 -12.45 0.47
CA GLY A 226 0.27 -12.53 -0.15
C GLY A 226 0.02 -11.55 -1.29
N ARG A 227 1.02 -10.79 -1.77
CA ARG A 227 0.82 -9.83 -2.86
C ARG A 227 1.09 -10.46 -4.22
N LEU A 228 0.04 -10.67 -5.01
CA LEU A 228 0.14 -11.23 -6.37
C LEU A 228 1.08 -10.43 -7.27
N ILE A 229 1.08 -9.11 -7.14
CA ILE A 229 1.94 -8.24 -7.96
C ILE A 229 3.45 -8.45 -7.73
N ASP A 230 3.84 -9.00 -6.59
CA ASP A 230 5.25 -9.24 -6.27
C ASP A 230 5.74 -10.60 -6.82
N THR A 231 4.83 -11.45 -7.30
CA THR A 231 5.15 -12.73 -7.95
C THR A 231 5.40 -12.57 -9.46
N ASP A 232 4.86 -11.52 -10.08
CA ASP A 232 4.87 -11.32 -11.53
C ASP A 232 6.26 -10.98 -12.11
N GLU A 233 7.17 -10.38 -11.31
CA GLU A 233 8.53 -10.05 -11.75
C GLU A 233 9.54 -10.10 -10.60
N LYS A 234 10.67 -10.79 -10.79
CA LYS A 234 11.85 -10.63 -9.95
C LYS A 234 12.36 -9.18 -10.07
N SER A 235 12.46 -8.45 -8.95
CA SER A 235 12.87 -7.04 -8.90
C SER A 235 11.79 -6.01 -9.25
N SER A 236 10.50 -6.37 -9.23
CA SER A 236 9.39 -5.46 -9.56
C SER A 236 9.42 -4.18 -8.72
N MET A 237 9.82 -4.26 -7.46
CA MET A 237 9.87 -3.12 -6.54
C MET A 237 11.05 -2.17 -6.83
N GLU A 238 12.19 -2.70 -7.29
CA GLU A 238 13.33 -1.86 -7.65
C GLU A 238 13.03 -1.04 -8.91
N LYS A 239 12.36 -1.65 -9.91
CA LYS A 239 11.84 -0.93 -11.08
C LYS A 239 10.84 0.16 -10.66
N LYS A 240 9.86 -0.14 -9.83
CA LYS A 240 8.87 0.82 -9.34
C LYS A 240 9.49 2.01 -8.61
N LYS A 241 10.59 1.78 -7.90
CA LYS A 241 11.36 2.84 -7.23
C LYS A 241 12.03 3.76 -8.25
N ILE A 242 12.64 3.19 -9.30
CA ILE A 242 13.23 3.94 -10.41
C ILE A 242 12.15 4.73 -11.17
N ASP A 243 10.97 4.14 -11.35
CA ASP A 243 9.83 4.76 -12.04
C ASP A 243 9.13 5.86 -11.20
N GLY A 244 9.56 6.07 -9.96
CA GLY A 244 9.07 7.13 -9.10
C GLY A 244 7.84 6.77 -8.25
N TYR A 245 7.53 5.49 -8.12
CA TYR A 245 6.39 5.02 -7.31
C TYR A 245 6.62 5.16 -5.80
N PHE A 246 7.87 5.13 -5.32
CA PHE A 246 8.27 5.31 -3.92
C PHE A 246 9.19 6.49 -3.76
#